data_7b1578806e16224443e822319d9937dc
#
_entry.id   7b1578806e16224443e822319d9937dc
#
_cell.length_a   1.000
_cell.length_b   1.000
_cell.length_c   1.000
_cell.angle_alpha   90.00
_cell.angle_beta   90.00
_cell.angle_gamma   90.00
#
_symmetry.space_group_name_H-M   'P 1'
#
loop_
_entity.id
_entity.type
_entity.pdbx_description
1 polymer ?
#
loop_
_entity_poly.entity_id
_entity_poly.type
_entity_poly.pdbx_seq_one_letter_code
_entity_poly.pdbx_strand_id
1 'polypeptide(L)'
;MNIADIEIRACRHNDPVMKDSEMRDGKKSELEFLVITFHTDEGLSTSTFGFAGRGAAMAGEIANSIFKPFFIGRDPLYREKHWHEYRMADRWWNHAPIYSYGPFDINCWVLSALHANQPLYKYLGAYRDQVPIYGSSLVYKTPEDYAKEAKEYKEKGFNAYK
;
A
#
# COMPACT_ATOMS: atom_id res chain seq x y z
N MET A 1 -5.17 11.03 20.99
CA MET A 1 -4.62 9.78 20.38
C MET A 1 -3.31 10.10 19.72
N ASN A 2 -2.24 9.42 20.11
CA ASN A 2 -0.93 9.64 19.49
C ASN A 2 -0.37 8.31 18.98
N ILE A 3 0.44 8.36 17.93
CA ILE A 3 1.16 7.19 17.41
C ILE A 3 2.28 6.83 18.38
N ALA A 4 2.11 5.70 19.08
CA ALA A 4 3.03 5.23 20.12
C ALA A 4 4.20 4.44 19.53
N ASP A 5 3.94 3.60 18.51
CA ASP A 5 4.97 2.85 17.80
C ASP A 5 4.58 2.61 16.33
N ILE A 6 5.61 2.36 15.51
CA ILE A 6 5.47 1.98 14.11
C ILE A 6 6.37 0.78 13.85
N GLU A 7 5.76 -0.34 13.48
CA GLU A 7 6.49 -1.51 12.98
C GLU A 7 6.63 -1.42 11.46
N ILE A 8 7.82 -1.72 10.95
CA ILE A 8 8.12 -1.77 9.52
C ILE A 8 8.75 -3.11 9.23
N ARG A 9 8.08 -3.93 8.42
CA ARG A 9 8.54 -5.26 8.04
C ARG A 9 8.71 -5.35 6.53
N ALA A 10 9.93 -5.69 6.08
CA ALA A 10 10.19 -6.06 4.70
C ALA A 10 9.79 -7.53 4.51
N CYS A 11 8.85 -7.76 3.61
CA CYS A 11 8.29 -9.07 3.31
C CYS A 11 8.64 -9.48 1.88
N ARG A 12 8.70 -10.80 1.66
CA ARG A 12 8.97 -11.40 0.36
C ARG A 12 7.94 -12.49 0.09
N HIS A 13 7.37 -12.47 -1.10
CA HIS A 13 6.40 -13.47 -1.54
C HIS A 13 6.82 -14.05 -2.90
N ASN A 14 6.77 -15.36 -3.01
CA ASN A 14 6.93 -16.06 -4.29
C ASN A 14 5.57 -16.13 -4.99
N ASP A 15 5.39 -15.34 -6.04
CA ASP A 15 4.16 -15.35 -6.81
C ASP A 15 4.31 -16.25 -8.05
N PRO A 16 3.63 -17.41 -8.12
CA PRO A 16 3.69 -18.29 -9.28
C PRO A 16 3.09 -17.67 -10.55
N VAL A 17 2.13 -16.76 -10.42
CA VAL A 17 1.47 -16.08 -11.55
C VAL A 17 2.44 -15.14 -12.27
N MET A 18 3.39 -14.56 -11.55
CA MET A 18 4.39 -13.68 -12.14
C MET A 18 5.49 -14.42 -12.92
N LYS A 19 5.56 -15.75 -12.84
CA LYS A 19 6.61 -16.55 -13.55
C LYS A 19 6.48 -16.50 -15.06
N ASP A 20 5.26 -16.40 -15.57
CA ASP A 20 4.95 -16.50 -16.99
C ASP A 20 4.81 -15.13 -17.67
N SER A 21 4.98 -14.02 -16.92
CA SER A 21 4.90 -12.70 -17.52
C SER A 21 6.19 -12.29 -18.23
N GLU A 22 6.08 -11.70 -19.42
CA GLU A 22 7.22 -11.18 -20.18
C GLU A 22 8.03 -10.10 -19.46
N MET A 23 7.45 -9.46 -18.47
CA MET A 23 8.14 -8.43 -17.69
C MET A 23 9.28 -8.99 -16.83
N ARG A 24 9.49 -10.30 -16.80
CA ARG A 24 10.52 -10.94 -15.98
C ARG A 24 11.17 -12.11 -16.71
N ASP A 25 12.41 -11.96 -17.10
CA ASP A 25 13.32 -12.91 -17.79
C ASP A 25 13.39 -14.32 -17.17
N GLY A 26 12.28 -15.03 -16.99
CA GLY A 26 12.26 -16.41 -16.48
C GLY A 26 12.88 -16.63 -15.09
N LYS A 27 13.32 -15.56 -14.40
CA LYS A 27 13.82 -15.63 -13.04
C LYS A 27 12.65 -15.68 -12.06
N LYS A 28 12.80 -16.45 -10.96
CA LYS A 28 11.82 -16.52 -9.88
C LYS A 28 11.30 -15.13 -9.55
N SER A 29 10.01 -14.91 -9.70
CA SER A 29 9.38 -13.63 -9.39
C SER A 29 9.15 -13.55 -7.88
N GLU A 30 10.12 -13.04 -7.18
CA GLU A 30 9.91 -12.62 -5.80
C GLU A 30 9.31 -11.21 -5.82
N LEU A 31 8.11 -11.10 -5.28
CA LEU A 31 7.51 -9.81 -4.97
C LEU A 31 7.97 -9.40 -3.57
N GLU A 32 8.65 -8.28 -3.47
CA GLU A 32 9.00 -7.68 -2.18
C GLU A 32 8.04 -6.54 -1.87
N PHE A 33 7.68 -6.39 -0.59
CA PHE A 33 6.81 -5.32 -0.12
C PHE A 33 7.05 -5.01 1.35
N LEU A 34 6.63 -3.83 1.79
CA LEU A 34 6.63 -3.46 3.19
C LEU A 34 5.24 -3.69 3.79
N VAL A 35 5.20 -4.14 5.02
CA VAL A 35 4.04 -4.03 5.91
C VAL A 35 4.39 -2.99 6.97
N ILE A 36 3.57 -1.93 7.05
CA ILE A 36 3.75 -0.82 7.97
C ILE A 36 2.57 -0.80 8.92
N THR A 37 2.83 -1.02 10.21
CA THR A 37 1.81 -1.09 11.25
C THR A 37 1.98 0.07 12.23
N PHE A 38 0.92 0.83 12.42
CA PHE A 38 0.85 1.88 13.42
C PHE A 38 0.15 1.37 14.67
N HIS A 39 0.69 1.71 15.83
CA HIS A 39 0.09 1.47 17.14
C HIS A 39 -0.11 2.82 17.85
N THR A 40 -1.27 3.02 18.46
CA THR A 40 -1.58 4.23 19.20
C THR A 40 -1.53 4.03 20.71
N ASP A 41 -1.37 5.11 21.45
CA ASP A 41 -1.43 5.14 22.91
C ASP A 41 -2.82 4.79 23.48
N GLU A 42 -3.86 4.82 22.64
CA GLU A 42 -5.23 4.41 22.99
C GLU A 42 -5.55 2.97 22.59
N GLY A 43 -4.57 2.18 22.11
CA GLY A 43 -4.73 0.76 21.78
C GLY A 43 -5.29 0.49 20.39
N LEU A 44 -5.54 1.50 19.55
CA LEU A 44 -5.88 1.29 18.15
C LEU A 44 -4.63 0.90 17.35
N SER A 45 -4.81 0.02 16.38
CA SER A 45 -3.74 -0.42 15.48
C SER A 45 -4.26 -0.59 14.08
N THR A 46 -3.41 -0.30 13.10
CA THR A 46 -3.71 -0.47 11.66
C THR A 46 -2.46 -0.83 10.88
N SER A 47 -2.63 -1.58 9.79
CA SER A 47 -1.53 -1.98 8.92
C SER A 47 -1.86 -1.67 7.48
N THR A 48 -0.86 -1.19 6.75
CA THR A 48 -0.94 -0.96 5.30
C THR A 48 0.22 -1.63 4.59
N PHE A 49 0.05 -1.84 3.29
CA PHE A 49 1.17 -2.23 2.42
C PHE A 49 1.89 -0.96 1.96
N GLY A 50 3.23 -0.98 2.14
CA GLY A 50 4.11 -0.06 1.48
C GLY A 50 4.70 -0.71 0.23
N PHE A 51 5.40 0.04 -0.58
CA PHE A 51 6.15 -0.36 -1.76
C PHE A 51 6.04 -1.84 -2.14
N ALA A 52 5.54 -2.11 -3.34
CA ALA A 52 5.50 -3.46 -3.90
C ALA A 52 6.39 -3.53 -5.15
N GLY A 53 7.28 -4.52 -5.21
CA GLY A 53 8.20 -4.68 -6.34
C GLY A 53 9.52 -5.32 -5.92
N ARG A 54 10.60 -4.59 -6.05
CA ARG A 54 11.96 -4.99 -5.62
C ARG A 54 12.56 -3.90 -4.73
N GLY A 55 13.45 -4.29 -3.80
CA GLY A 55 14.17 -3.35 -2.93
C GLY A 55 13.40 -2.95 -1.67
N ALA A 56 12.52 -3.81 -1.17
CA ALA A 56 11.78 -3.54 0.07
C ALA A 56 12.68 -3.30 1.27
N ALA A 57 13.85 -3.95 1.35
CA ALA A 57 14.81 -3.69 2.41
C ALA A 57 15.29 -2.23 2.41
N MET A 58 15.65 -1.69 1.23
CA MET A 58 16.07 -0.29 1.10
C MET A 58 14.91 0.67 1.40
N ALA A 59 13.71 0.38 0.92
CA ALA A 59 12.52 1.16 1.27
C ALA A 59 12.22 1.12 2.77
N GLY A 60 12.47 -0.01 3.43
CA GLY A 60 12.36 -0.19 4.88
C GLY A 60 13.36 0.69 5.66
N GLU A 61 14.59 0.83 5.19
CA GLU A 61 15.59 1.72 5.79
C GLU A 61 15.16 3.19 5.68
N ILE A 62 14.65 3.62 4.52
CA ILE A 62 14.07 4.96 4.35
C ILE A 62 12.89 5.16 5.32
N ALA A 63 12.00 4.18 5.42
CA ALA A 63 10.86 4.23 6.30
C ALA A 63 11.26 4.34 7.78
N ASN A 64 12.25 3.57 8.22
CA ASN A 64 12.78 3.62 9.59
C ASN A 64 13.53 4.92 9.90
N SER A 65 14.30 5.43 8.94
CA SER A 65 15.18 6.58 9.17
C SER A 65 14.45 7.93 9.05
N ILE A 66 13.42 8.00 8.22
CA ILE A 66 12.73 9.25 7.90
C ILE A 66 11.30 9.26 8.43
N PHE A 67 10.48 8.27 8.05
CA PHE A 67 9.04 8.32 8.32
C PHE A 67 8.69 7.89 9.75
N LYS A 68 9.31 6.84 10.29
CA LYS A 68 9.04 6.43 11.67
C LYS A 68 9.31 7.55 12.68
N PRO A 69 10.50 8.19 12.73
CA PRO A 69 10.74 9.29 13.67
C PRO A 69 9.87 10.52 13.39
N PHE A 70 9.44 10.74 12.15
CA PHE A 70 8.53 11.82 11.81
C PHE A 70 7.14 11.63 12.43
N PHE A 71 6.60 10.40 12.42
CA PHE A 71 5.23 10.12 12.84
C PHE A 71 5.08 9.78 14.34
N ILE A 72 6.11 9.22 14.99
CA ILE A 72 6.06 8.89 16.43
C ILE A 72 5.69 10.11 17.26
N GLY A 73 4.75 9.94 18.19
CA GLY A 73 4.25 10.98 19.10
C GLY A 73 3.25 11.96 18.46
N ARG A 74 2.95 11.83 17.17
CA ARG A 74 1.99 12.69 16.49
C ARG A 74 0.57 12.14 16.58
N ASP A 75 -0.40 13.05 16.62
CA ASP A 75 -1.80 12.69 16.50
C ASP A 75 -2.17 12.43 15.03
N PRO A 76 -2.58 11.19 14.66
CA PRO A 76 -2.90 10.83 13.29
C PRO A 76 -4.09 11.60 12.69
N LEU A 77 -4.87 12.31 13.52
CA LEU A 77 -5.99 13.12 13.03
C LEU A 77 -5.54 14.41 12.31
N TYR A 78 -4.30 14.87 12.54
CA TYR A 78 -3.78 16.09 11.92
C TYR A 78 -3.09 15.82 10.57
N ARG A 79 -3.72 15.06 9.68
CA ARG A 79 -3.15 14.62 8.39
C ARG A 79 -2.63 15.74 7.50
N GLU A 80 -3.43 16.78 7.29
CA GLU A 80 -3.05 17.94 6.47
C GLU A 80 -1.82 18.67 7.02
N LYS A 81 -1.74 18.78 8.34
CA LYS A 81 -0.57 19.34 9.01
C LYS A 81 0.66 18.48 8.77
N HIS A 82 0.53 17.14 8.91
CA HIS A 82 1.63 16.21 8.70
C HIS A 82 2.11 16.27 7.25
N TRP A 83 1.20 16.28 6.29
CA TRP A 83 1.53 16.43 4.89
C TRP A 83 2.28 17.73 4.61
N HIS A 84 1.78 18.86 5.12
CA HIS A 84 2.44 20.13 4.94
C HIS A 84 3.85 20.18 5.54
N GLU A 85 4.01 19.72 6.78
CA GLU A 85 5.30 19.69 7.47
C GLU A 85 6.28 18.75 6.78
N TYR A 86 5.83 17.55 6.33
CA TYR A 86 6.66 16.64 5.57
C TYR A 86 7.13 17.27 4.25
N ARG A 87 6.25 17.91 3.50
CA ARG A 87 6.60 18.58 2.25
C ARG A 87 7.61 19.69 2.43
N MET A 88 7.55 20.42 3.52
CA MET A 88 8.53 21.45 3.83
C MET A 88 9.90 20.86 4.18
N ALA A 89 9.92 19.76 4.94
CA ALA A 89 11.17 19.05 5.29
C ALA A 89 11.78 18.35 4.07
N ASP A 90 10.95 17.68 3.25
CA ASP A 90 11.40 16.93 2.06
C ASP A 90 12.08 17.82 1.02
N ARG A 91 11.62 19.04 0.88
CA ARG A 91 12.11 20.01 -0.10
C ARG A 91 13.62 20.24 -0.04
N TRP A 92 14.21 20.13 1.15
CA TRP A 92 15.61 20.54 1.37
C TRP A 92 16.53 19.43 1.85
N TRP A 93 16.01 18.42 2.58
CA TRP A 93 16.84 17.52 3.38
C TRP A 93 16.57 16.05 3.16
N ASN A 94 15.44 15.67 2.61
CA ASN A 94 15.07 14.28 2.42
C ASN A 94 15.14 13.89 0.94
N HIS A 95 15.76 12.77 0.67
CA HIS A 95 15.77 12.16 -0.67
C HIS A 95 14.82 10.94 -0.75
N ALA A 96 13.78 10.91 0.09
CA ALA A 96 12.76 9.88 0.02
C ALA A 96 11.79 10.18 -1.11
N PRO A 97 11.48 9.21 -1.97
CA PRO A 97 10.45 9.39 -2.98
C PRO A 97 9.11 9.70 -2.34
N ILE A 98 8.40 10.70 -2.85
CA ILE A 98 7.14 11.20 -2.26
C ILE A 98 6.08 10.11 -2.10
N TYR A 99 6.04 9.13 -3.00
CA TYR A 99 5.12 8.00 -2.90
C TYR A 99 5.41 7.10 -1.70
N SER A 100 6.60 7.18 -1.10
CA SER A 100 6.92 6.45 0.13
C SER A 100 6.17 6.99 1.35
N TYR A 101 5.67 8.22 1.30
CA TYR A 101 4.80 8.82 2.33
C TYR A 101 3.41 8.18 2.34
N GLY A 102 2.89 7.76 1.18
CA GLY A 102 1.52 7.29 1.02
C GLY A 102 1.06 6.23 2.02
N PRO A 103 1.81 5.13 2.27
CA PRO A 103 1.42 4.12 3.26
C PRO A 103 1.27 4.65 4.69
N PHE A 104 2.04 5.66 5.06
CA PHE A 104 1.96 6.32 6.37
C PHE A 104 0.71 7.18 6.47
N ASP A 105 0.40 7.95 5.41
CA ASP A 105 -0.82 8.74 5.31
C ASP A 105 -2.07 7.85 5.34
N ILE A 106 -2.08 6.74 4.61
CA ILE A 106 -3.18 5.77 4.63
C ILE A 106 -3.42 5.23 6.04
N ASN A 107 -2.35 4.89 6.80
CA ASN A 107 -2.50 4.49 8.20
C ASN A 107 -3.17 5.58 9.06
N CYS A 108 -2.83 6.86 8.86
CA CYS A 108 -3.48 7.97 9.55
C CYS A 108 -4.97 8.07 9.18
N TRP A 109 -5.33 7.87 7.90
CA TRP A 109 -6.73 7.84 7.46
C TRP A 109 -7.51 6.70 8.08
N VAL A 110 -6.93 5.48 8.11
CA VAL A 110 -7.57 4.31 8.72
C VAL A 110 -7.74 4.49 10.22
N LEU A 111 -6.72 4.99 10.94
CA LEU A 111 -6.82 5.31 12.37
C LEU A 111 -7.92 6.34 12.65
N SER A 112 -8.05 7.35 11.80
CA SER A 112 -9.12 8.35 11.93
C SER A 112 -10.51 7.74 11.76
N ALA A 113 -10.67 6.84 10.80
CA ALA A 113 -11.93 6.14 10.58
C ALA A 113 -12.26 5.18 11.73
N LEU A 114 -11.26 4.45 12.24
CA LEU A 114 -11.40 3.59 13.42
C LEU A 114 -11.78 4.38 14.67
N HIS A 115 -11.12 5.51 14.91
CA HIS A 115 -11.45 6.41 16.02
C HIS A 115 -12.88 6.95 15.91
N ALA A 116 -13.36 7.24 14.70
CA ALA A 116 -14.73 7.64 14.44
C ALA A 116 -15.73 6.46 14.42
N ASN A 117 -15.28 5.22 14.67
CA ASN A 117 -16.06 3.99 14.59
C ASN A 117 -16.81 3.85 13.25
N GLN A 118 -16.13 4.17 12.14
CA GLN A 118 -16.68 4.08 10.79
C GLN A 118 -15.75 3.31 9.85
N PRO A 119 -16.28 2.58 8.86
CA PRO A 119 -15.48 2.08 7.75
C PRO A 119 -14.86 3.24 6.99
N LEU A 120 -13.61 3.09 6.55
CA LEU A 120 -12.86 4.16 5.87
C LEU A 120 -13.63 4.77 4.69
N TYR A 121 -14.28 3.96 3.86
CA TYR A 121 -15.01 4.48 2.70
C TYR A 121 -16.21 5.37 3.09
N LYS A 122 -16.86 5.10 4.23
CA LYS A 122 -17.93 5.95 4.76
C LYS A 122 -17.35 7.23 5.37
N TYR A 123 -16.25 7.10 6.09
CA TYR A 123 -15.54 8.24 6.67
C TYR A 123 -15.07 9.23 5.59
N LEU A 124 -14.73 8.73 4.41
CA LEU A 124 -14.34 9.53 3.24
C LEU A 124 -15.55 10.10 2.45
N GLY A 125 -16.79 9.86 2.89
CA GLY A 125 -17.98 10.30 2.17
C GLY A 125 -18.42 9.32 1.10
N ALA A 126 -18.90 8.14 1.51
CA ALA A 126 -19.31 7.07 0.60
C ALA A 126 -20.32 7.53 -0.46
N TYR A 127 -20.03 7.20 -1.72
CA TYR A 127 -20.93 7.41 -2.85
C TYR A 127 -21.69 6.13 -3.22
N ARG A 128 -21.08 4.95 -3.03
CA ARG A 128 -21.68 3.64 -3.37
C ARG A 128 -21.15 2.53 -2.48
N ASP A 129 -21.96 1.48 -2.29
CA ASP A 129 -21.57 0.28 -1.54
C ASP A 129 -21.01 -0.83 -2.44
N GLN A 130 -21.21 -0.73 -3.76
CA GLN A 130 -20.74 -1.69 -4.73
C GLN A 130 -20.02 -0.98 -5.87
N VAL A 131 -18.87 -1.53 -6.27
CA VAL A 131 -18.03 -1.00 -7.35
C VAL A 131 -17.90 -2.08 -8.42
N PRO A 132 -18.17 -1.77 -9.71
CA PRO A 132 -17.86 -2.69 -10.80
C PRO A 132 -16.35 -2.95 -10.85
N ILE A 133 -15.99 -4.21 -10.99
CA ILE A 133 -14.59 -4.64 -11.11
C ILE A 133 -14.36 -5.40 -12.41
N TYR A 134 -13.11 -5.45 -12.84
CA TYR A 134 -12.69 -6.27 -13.99
C TYR A 134 -11.49 -7.13 -13.59
N GLY A 135 -11.28 -8.25 -14.30
CA GLY A 135 -10.06 -9.02 -14.23
C GLY A 135 -8.93 -8.25 -14.92
N SER A 136 -7.81 -8.07 -14.26
CA SER A 136 -6.63 -7.42 -14.87
C SER A 136 -5.57 -8.46 -15.14
N SER A 137 -5.10 -8.55 -16.40
CA SER A 137 -4.03 -9.44 -16.78
C SER A 137 -2.64 -8.90 -16.46
N LEU A 138 -1.69 -9.79 -16.41
CA LEU A 138 -0.28 -9.49 -16.60
C LEU A 138 0.05 -9.39 -18.10
N VAL A 139 1.30 -9.11 -18.43
CA VAL A 139 1.77 -9.12 -19.82
C VAL A 139 2.17 -10.56 -20.19
N TYR A 140 1.43 -11.16 -21.13
CA TYR A 140 1.67 -12.51 -21.64
C TYR A 140 2.34 -12.47 -23.02
N LYS A 141 2.97 -13.58 -23.38
CA LYS A 141 3.71 -13.72 -24.65
C LYS A 141 2.80 -13.96 -25.85
N THR A 142 1.68 -14.63 -25.63
CA THR A 142 0.80 -15.05 -26.70
C THR A 142 -0.64 -14.58 -26.50
N PRO A 143 -1.39 -14.34 -27.60
CA PRO A 143 -2.82 -14.04 -27.50
C PRO A 143 -3.64 -15.18 -26.85
N GLU A 144 -3.19 -16.42 -26.99
CA GLU A 144 -3.82 -17.60 -26.45
C GLU A 144 -3.82 -17.60 -24.91
N ASP A 145 -2.73 -17.12 -24.30
CA ASP A 145 -2.62 -16.99 -22.85
C ASP A 145 -3.63 -15.96 -22.32
N TYR A 146 -3.79 -14.82 -23.02
CA TYR A 146 -4.83 -13.85 -22.69
C TYR A 146 -6.24 -14.43 -22.82
N ALA A 147 -6.50 -15.16 -23.90
CA ALA A 147 -7.80 -15.79 -24.14
C ALA A 147 -8.14 -16.81 -23.04
N LYS A 148 -7.16 -17.59 -22.61
CA LYS A 148 -7.31 -18.55 -21.52
C LYS A 148 -7.65 -17.86 -20.21
N GLU A 149 -6.88 -16.85 -19.82
CA GLU A 149 -7.11 -16.10 -18.58
C GLU A 149 -8.45 -15.37 -18.61
N ALA A 150 -8.81 -14.74 -19.74
CA ALA A 150 -10.10 -14.09 -19.90
C ALA A 150 -11.28 -15.05 -19.69
N LYS A 151 -11.17 -16.29 -20.17
CA LYS A 151 -12.15 -17.34 -19.95
C LYS A 151 -12.26 -17.70 -18.45
N GLU A 152 -11.13 -17.84 -17.77
CA GLU A 152 -11.10 -18.13 -16.33
C GLU A 152 -11.77 -17.00 -15.51
N TYR A 153 -11.51 -15.74 -15.86
CA TYR A 153 -12.18 -14.60 -15.21
C TYR A 153 -13.67 -14.59 -15.48
N LYS A 154 -14.09 -14.91 -16.70
CA LYS A 154 -15.52 -15.02 -17.05
C LYS A 154 -16.21 -16.12 -16.24
N GLU A 155 -15.57 -17.28 -16.09
CA GLU A 155 -16.07 -18.40 -15.27
C GLU A 155 -16.17 -18.02 -13.78
N LYS A 156 -15.31 -17.15 -13.29
CA LYS A 156 -15.38 -16.56 -11.93
C LYS A 156 -16.43 -15.46 -11.78
N GLY A 157 -17.17 -15.11 -12.83
CA GLY A 157 -18.24 -14.12 -12.80
C GLY A 157 -17.84 -12.69 -13.09
N PHE A 158 -16.61 -12.44 -13.56
CA PHE A 158 -16.20 -11.10 -13.99
C PHE A 158 -16.85 -10.72 -15.33
N ASN A 159 -17.36 -9.49 -15.42
CA ASN A 159 -18.02 -8.99 -16.62
C ASN A 159 -17.09 -8.19 -17.56
N ALA A 160 -15.89 -7.91 -17.12
CA ALA A 160 -14.89 -7.20 -17.90
C ALA A 160 -13.49 -7.77 -17.62
N TYR A 161 -12.62 -7.66 -18.62
CA TYR A 161 -11.23 -8.11 -18.59
C TYR A 161 -10.34 -7.08 -19.30
N LYS A 162 -9.14 -6.86 -18.76
CA LYS A 162 -8.18 -5.87 -19.26
C LYS A 162 -6.82 -6.52 -19.47
#